data_ca0ff676b65057e83f7800e903cb73d6
#
_entry.id   ca0ff676b65057e83f7800e903cb73d6
#
_cell.length_a   1.000
_cell.length_b   1.000
_cell.length_c   1.000
_cell.angle_alpha   90.00
_cell.angle_beta   90.00
_cell.angle_gamma   90.00
#
_symmetry.space_group_name_H-M   'P 1'
#
loop_
_entity.id
_entity.type
_entity.pdbx_description
1 polymer ?
#
loop_
_entity_poly.entity_id
_entity_poly.type
_entity_poly.pdbx_seq_one_letter_code
_entity_poly.pdbx_strand_id
1 'polypeptide(L)'
;MEELTLDNVYKARFALKDVAIQTDILYAPKLAPGNELYLKTENLQITGSFKVRGAYYKMSKLSPEEKKRGVIACSAGNHAQGVALAAQKNGIKAVICLPDSAPISKVEATKSYGAEVCLVEGV
;
A
#
# COMPACT_ATOMS: atom_id res chain seq x y z
N MET A 1 -0.24 -5.75 -20.91
CA MET A 1 -0.90 -5.41 -19.62
C MET A 1 -1.98 -6.46 -19.41
N GLU A 2 -2.04 -7.08 -18.23
CA GLU A 2 -3.08 -8.08 -17.95
C GLU A 2 -4.44 -7.35 -17.89
N GLU A 3 -5.44 -7.90 -18.57
CA GLU A 3 -6.78 -7.31 -18.62
C GLU A 3 -7.42 -7.30 -17.22
N LEU A 4 -8.13 -6.23 -16.88
CA LEU A 4 -8.88 -6.14 -15.62
C LEU A 4 -10.16 -6.96 -15.75
N THR A 5 -10.14 -8.19 -15.22
CA THR A 5 -11.27 -9.11 -15.18
C THR A 5 -11.69 -9.39 -13.74
N LEU A 6 -12.93 -9.87 -13.57
CA LEU A 6 -13.41 -10.29 -12.24
C LEU A 6 -12.55 -11.41 -11.65
N ASP A 7 -12.07 -12.35 -12.48
CA ASP A 7 -11.15 -13.41 -12.04
C ASP A 7 -9.85 -12.84 -11.47
N ASN A 8 -9.29 -11.80 -12.09
CA ASN A 8 -8.09 -11.14 -11.60
C ASN A 8 -8.33 -10.40 -10.28
N VAL A 9 -9.53 -9.86 -10.07
CA VAL A 9 -9.93 -9.28 -8.78
C VAL A 9 -10.03 -10.36 -7.70
N TYR A 10 -10.60 -11.53 -7.99
CA TYR A 10 -10.66 -12.64 -7.04
C TYR A 10 -9.26 -13.21 -6.72
N LYS A 11 -8.36 -13.33 -7.70
CA LYS A 11 -6.96 -13.71 -7.47
C LYS A 11 -6.26 -12.72 -6.53
N ALA A 12 -6.45 -11.42 -6.76
CA ALA A 12 -5.91 -10.39 -5.89
C ALA A 12 -6.49 -10.46 -4.47
N ARG A 13 -7.81 -10.66 -4.32
CA ARG A 13 -8.47 -10.85 -3.02
C ARG A 13 -7.89 -12.05 -2.28
N PHE A 14 -7.68 -13.17 -2.97
CA PHE A 14 -7.09 -14.36 -2.36
C PHE A 14 -5.65 -14.12 -1.88
N ALA A 15 -4.82 -13.48 -2.70
CA ALA A 15 -3.44 -13.14 -2.34
C ALA A 15 -3.36 -12.19 -1.14
N LEU A 16 -4.37 -11.35 -0.94
CA LEU A 16 -4.44 -10.36 0.14
C LEU A 16 -5.07 -10.86 1.44
N LYS A 17 -5.57 -12.09 1.48
CA LYS A 17 -6.40 -12.62 2.57
C LYS A 17 -5.78 -12.42 3.96
N ASP A 18 -4.47 -12.67 4.09
CA ASP A 18 -3.77 -12.62 5.37
C ASP A 18 -2.88 -11.36 5.51
N VAL A 19 -3.06 -10.39 4.63
CA VAL A 19 -2.24 -9.17 4.56
C VAL A 19 -3.07 -7.92 4.75
N ALA A 20 -4.20 -7.83 4.10
CA ALA A 20 -5.07 -6.65 4.17
C ALA A 20 -6.28 -6.93 5.07
N ILE A 21 -6.61 -5.98 5.92
CA ILE A 21 -7.84 -6.03 6.72
C ILE A 21 -9.04 -5.93 5.78
N GLN A 22 -10.05 -6.74 6.01
CA GLN A 22 -11.36 -6.55 5.37
C GLN A 22 -12.09 -5.43 6.11
N THR A 23 -11.92 -4.21 5.62
CA THR A 23 -12.57 -3.02 6.20
C THR A 23 -14.07 -3.01 5.88
N ASP A 24 -14.85 -2.40 6.76
CA ASP A 24 -16.31 -2.30 6.61
C ASP A 24 -16.73 -1.32 5.51
N ILE A 25 -17.98 -1.47 5.08
CA ILE A 25 -18.68 -0.50 4.26
C ILE A 25 -19.79 0.11 5.13
N LEU A 26 -19.69 1.41 5.37
CA LEU A 26 -20.62 2.14 6.23
C LEU A 26 -21.61 2.95 5.39
N TYR A 27 -22.89 2.77 5.65
CA TYR A 27 -23.93 3.61 5.06
C TYR A 27 -23.92 4.99 5.71
N ALA A 28 -23.84 6.06 4.93
CA ALA A 28 -23.65 7.43 5.40
C ALA A 28 -24.70 8.40 4.81
N PRO A 29 -26.00 8.20 5.06
CA PRO A 29 -27.09 8.97 4.41
C PRO A 29 -27.05 10.46 4.72
N LYS A 30 -26.50 10.84 5.88
CA LYS A 30 -26.45 12.25 6.31
C LYS A 30 -25.38 13.06 5.55
N LEU A 31 -24.37 12.41 4.94
CA LEU A 31 -23.30 13.10 4.22
C LEU A 31 -23.70 13.49 2.79
N ALA A 32 -24.70 12.84 2.24
CA ALA A 32 -25.19 13.12 0.88
C ALA A 32 -26.73 12.93 0.85
N PRO A 33 -27.52 13.87 1.39
CA PRO A 33 -28.98 13.76 1.39
C PRO A 33 -29.54 13.55 -0.01
N GLY A 34 -30.47 12.61 -0.15
CA GLY A 34 -31.07 12.24 -1.44
C GLY A 34 -30.25 11.24 -2.27
N ASN A 35 -29.11 10.75 -1.75
CA ASN A 35 -28.29 9.72 -2.40
C ASN A 35 -28.02 8.54 -1.46
N GLU A 36 -27.75 7.38 -2.03
CA GLU A 36 -27.22 6.22 -1.29
C GLU A 36 -25.70 6.29 -1.24
N LEU A 37 -25.14 6.89 -0.18
CA LEU A 37 -23.69 6.99 0.01
C LEU A 37 -23.19 5.90 0.95
N TYR A 38 -22.18 5.17 0.50
CA TYR A 38 -21.47 4.17 1.29
C TYR A 38 -19.96 4.52 1.36
N LEU A 39 -19.39 4.43 2.56
CA LEU A 39 -17.97 4.70 2.81
C LEU A 39 -17.22 3.38 2.99
N LYS A 40 -16.27 3.10 2.11
CA LYS A 40 -15.29 2.03 2.30
C LYS A 40 -14.14 2.54 3.16
N THR A 41 -14.08 2.10 4.42
CA THR A 41 -13.22 2.68 5.46
C THR A 41 -11.74 2.25 5.36
N GLU A 42 -11.10 2.47 4.22
CA GLU A 42 -9.68 2.12 4.00
C GLU A 42 -8.69 2.98 4.81
N ASN A 43 -9.14 4.04 5.45
CA ASN A 43 -8.39 4.74 6.50
C ASN A 43 -8.15 3.88 7.75
N LEU A 44 -8.92 2.81 7.93
CA LEU A 44 -8.74 1.82 9.00
C LEU A 44 -7.87 0.62 8.55
N GLN A 45 -7.32 0.66 7.35
CA GLN A 45 -6.38 -0.35 6.87
C GLN A 45 -5.05 -0.28 7.64
N ILE A 46 -4.26 -1.36 7.64
CA ILE A 46 -2.98 -1.50 8.39
C ILE A 46 -2.08 -0.27 8.22
N THR A 47 -1.96 0.24 6.99
CA THR A 47 -1.14 1.43 6.70
C THR A 47 -1.95 2.73 6.67
N GLY A 48 -3.17 2.73 7.20
CA GLY A 48 -4.08 3.87 7.14
C GLY A 48 -4.57 4.21 5.73
N SER A 49 -4.41 3.30 4.76
CA SER A 49 -4.87 3.51 3.38
C SER A 49 -4.94 2.22 2.57
N PHE A 50 -5.66 2.25 1.44
CA PHE A 50 -5.77 1.12 0.51
C PHE A 50 -4.46 0.74 -0.23
N LYS A 51 -3.39 1.53 -0.10
CA LYS A 51 -2.15 1.36 -0.90
C LYS A 51 -1.46 0.01 -0.71
N VAL A 52 -1.59 -0.59 0.46
CA VAL A 52 -1.06 -1.94 0.75
C VAL A 52 -1.60 -2.99 -0.22
N ARG A 53 -2.86 -2.85 -0.66
CA ARG A 53 -3.52 -3.83 -1.55
C ARG A 53 -2.78 -3.96 -2.88
N GLY A 54 -2.61 -2.85 -3.60
CA GLY A 54 -1.91 -2.85 -4.89
C GLY A 54 -0.42 -3.17 -4.76
N ALA A 55 0.25 -2.61 -3.75
CA ALA A 55 1.66 -2.85 -3.51
C ALA A 55 1.94 -4.34 -3.24
N TYR A 56 1.21 -4.96 -2.32
CA TYR A 56 1.41 -6.37 -2.00
C TYR A 56 1.09 -7.28 -3.19
N TYR A 57 -0.04 -7.08 -3.86
CA TYR A 57 -0.43 -7.91 -4.99
C TYR A 57 0.58 -7.81 -6.15
N LYS A 58 1.10 -6.61 -6.44
CA LYS A 58 2.16 -6.44 -7.43
C LYS A 58 3.43 -7.21 -7.03
N MET A 59 3.87 -7.09 -5.78
CA MET A 59 5.10 -7.75 -5.30
C MET A 59 4.95 -9.27 -5.21
N SER A 60 3.77 -9.80 -4.90
CA SER A 60 3.53 -11.24 -4.87
C SER A 60 3.76 -11.90 -6.23
N LYS A 61 3.61 -11.14 -7.33
CA LYS A 61 3.81 -11.60 -8.72
C LYS A 61 5.23 -11.42 -9.25
N LEU A 62 6.14 -10.83 -8.48
CA LEU A 62 7.53 -10.69 -8.90
C LEU A 62 8.23 -12.06 -9.00
N SER A 63 9.09 -12.23 -9.98
CA SER A 63 9.93 -13.41 -10.10
C SER A 63 10.92 -13.52 -8.93
N PRO A 64 11.49 -14.70 -8.67
CA PRO A 64 12.52 -14.85 -7.65
C PRO A 64 13.71 -13.90 -7.85
N GLU A 65 14.13 -13.68 -9.09
CA GLU A 65 15.23 -12.78 -9.46
C GLU A 65 14.86 -11.31 -9.18
N GLU A 66 13.63 -10.90 -9.48
CA GLU A 66 13.13 -9.56 -9.18
C GLU A 66 13.04 -9.34 -7.67
N LYS A 67 12.52 -10.32 -6.91
CA LYS A 67 12.47 -10.27 -5.44
C LYS A 67 13.87 -10.14 -4.83
N LYS A 68 14.85 -10.88 -5.36
CA LYS A 68 16.24 -10.82 -4.88
C LYS A 68 16.89 -9.45 -5.12
N ARG A 69 16.57 -8.77 -6.22
CA ARG A 69 17.04 -7.40 -6.49
C ARG A 69 16.44 -6.37 -5.54
N GLY A 70 15.28 -6.63 -5.00
CA GLY A 70 14.54 -5.68 -4.17
C GLY A 70 13.66 -4.74 -4.98
N VAL A 71 13.03 -3.81 -4.29
CA VAL A 71 12.15 -2.80 -4.88
C VAL A 71 12.54 -1.40 -4.43
N ILE A 72 12.29 -0.43 -5.29
CA ILE A 72 12.45 0.99 -4.98
C ILE A 72 11.14 1.73 -5.27
N ALA A 73 10.80 2.69 -4.43
CA ALA A 73 9.68 3.59 -4.66
C ALA A 73 10.03 5.01 -4.23
N CYS A 74 9.43 5.99 -4.88
CA CYS A 74 9.54 7.39 -4.51
C CYS A 74 8.15 7.89 -4.09
N SER A 75 7.97 8.20 -2.81
CA SER A 75 6.71 8.70 -2.27
C SER A 75 6.85 9.17 -0.83
N ALA A 76 6.40 10.37 -0.55
CA ALA A 76 6.31 10.93 0.82
C ALA A 76 5.01 10.59 1.56
N GLY A 77 4.13 9.77 0.97
CA GLY A 77 2.78 9.54 1.48
C GLY A 77 2.44 8.07 1.73
N ASN A 78 1.16 7.78 1.61
CA ASN A 78 0.59 6.46 1.89
C ASN A 78 1.16 5.34 1.00
N HIS A 79 1.65 5.68 -0.21
CA HIS A 79 2.26 4.68 -1.08
C HIS A 79 3.59 4.16 -0.51
N ALA A 80 4.40 5.03 0.09
CA ALA A 80 5.65 4.65 0.76
C ALA A 80 5.40 3.55 1.81
N GLN A 81 4.46 3.77 2.71
CA GLN A 81 4.10 2.82 3.77
C GLN A 81 3.51 1.52 3.19
N GLY A 82 2.67 1.63 2.16
CA GLY A 82 2.10 0.46 1.48
C GLY A 82 3.18 -0.41 0.83
N VAL A 83 4.18 0.19 0.17
CA VAL A 83 5.32 -0.51 -0.42
C VAL A 83 6.21 -1.13 0.66
N ALA A 84 6.53 -0.39 1.72
CA ALA A 84 7.36 -0.86 2.81
C ALA A 84 6.76 -2.10 3.50
N LEU A 85 5.49 -2.04 3.90
CA LEU A 85 4.77 -3.19 4.48
C LEU A 85 4.68 -4.37 3.50
N ALA A 86 4.37 -4.11 2.23
CA ALA A 86 4.26 -5.15 1.22
C ALA A 86 5.60 -5.86 0.99
N ALA A 87 6.70 -5.13 0.98
CA ALA A 87 8.04 -5.67 0.86
C ALA A 87 8.41 -6.52 2.09
N GLN A 88 8.16 -6.01 3.29
CA GLN A 88 8.35 -6.75 4.54
C GLN A 88 7.62 -8.10 4.52
N LYS A 89 6.34 -8.10 4.16
CA LYS A 89 5.50 -9.31 4.11
C LYS A 89 5.94 -10.32 3.04
N ASN A 90 6.60 -9.86 1.98
CA ASN A 90 7.15 -10.72 0.92
C ASN A 90 8.63 -11.08 1.14
N GLY A 91 9.29 -10.61 2.22
CA GLY A 91 10.73 -10.82 2.45
C GLY A 91 11.62 -10.14 1.41
N ILE A 92 11.19 -9.02 0.85
CA ILE A 92 11.87 -8.26 -0.21
C ILE A 92 12.52 -7.01 0.42
N LYS A 93 13.75 -6.70 0.04
CA LYS A 93 14.36 -5.41 0.39
C LYS A 93 13.62 -4.27 -0.31
N ALA A 94 13.33 -3.21 0.44
CA ALA A 94 12.71 -2.01 -0.12
C ALA A 94 13.54 -0.77 0.22
N VAL A 95 13.75 0.07 -0.78
CA VAL A 95 14.30 1.43 -0.62
C VAL A 95 13.21 2.41 -0.97
N ILE A 96 12.91 3.33 -0.06
CA ILE A 96 11.89 4.37 -0.26
C ILE A 96 12.58 5.73 -0.29
N CYS A 97 12.53 6.38 -1.45
CA CYS A 97 13.00 7.74 -1.61
C CYS A 97 11.91 8.72 -1.18
N LEU A 98 12.24 9.58 -0.23
CA LEU A 98 11.39 10.66 0.26
C LEU A 98 12.11 11.99 0.11
N PRO A 99 11.40 13.12 -0.08
CA PRO A 99 12.02 14.42 0.03
C PRO A 99 12.52 14.64 1.48
N ASP A 100 13.60 15.37 1.62
CA ASP A 100 14.16 15.72 2.93
C ASP A 100 13.21 16.56 3.80
N SER A 101 12.30 17.28 3.14
CA SER A 101 11.18 18.02 3.76
C SER A 101 10.02 17.14 4.24
N ALA A 102 10.08 15.81 4.04
CA ALA A 102 9.00 14.91 4.44
C ALA A 102 8.77 14.94 5.96
N PRO A 103 7.51 14.92 6.42
CA PRO A 103 7.22 14.87 7.85
C PRO A 103 7.92 13.69 8.54
N ILE A 104 8.56 13.94 9.68
CA ILE A 104 9.30 12.92 10.45
C ILE A 104 8.42 11.70 10.74
N SER A 105 7.14 11.91 11.06
CA SER A 105 6.18 10.83 11.30
C SER A 105 6.01 9.88 10.11
N LYS A 106 6.10 10.39 8.87
CA LYS A 106 6.03 9.56 7.65
C LYS A 106 7.31 8.78 7.41
N VAL A 107 8.46 9.41 7.69
CA VAL A 107 9.79 8.76 7.64
C VAL A 107 9.84 7.59 8.61
N GLU A 108 9.49 7.83 9.88
CA GLU A 108 9.52 6.82 10.93
C GLU A 108 8.49 5.70 10.68
N ALA A 109 7.28 6.03 10.22
CA ALA A 109 6.29 5.02 9.84
C ALA A 109 6.80 4.13 8.68
N THR A 110 7.53 4.69 7.71
CA THR A 110 8.10 3.91 6.60
C THR A 110 9.23 2.99 7.11
N LYS A 111 10.12 3.50 7.96
CA LYS A 111 11.19 2.71 8.60
C LYS A 111 10.64 1.59 9.49
N SER A 112 9.54 1.81 10.21
CA SER A 112 8.95 0.81 11.10
C SER A 112 8.50 -0.46 10.38
N TYR A 113 8.25 -0.38 9.07
CA TYR A 113 8.00 -1.53 8.21
C TYR A 113 9.28 -2.16 7.63
N GLY A 114 10.48 -1.74 8.10
CA GLY A 114 11.75 -2.33 7.71
C GLY A 114 12.30 -1.88 6.37
N ALA A 115 11.73 -0.84 5.76
CA ALA A 115 12.28 -0.27 4.53
C ALA A 115 13.47 0.65 4.84
N GLU A 116 14.46 0.62 3.96
CA GLU A 116 15.52 1.63 3.92
C GLU A 116 14.93 2.94 3.39
N VAL A 117 15.20 4.04 4.09
CA VAL A 117 14.76 5.38 3.68
C VAL A 117 15.94 6.15 3.13
N CYS A 118 15.80 6.59 1.89
CA CYS A 118 16.71 7.50 1.20
C CYS A 118 16.07 8.89 1.15
N LEU A 119 16.61 9.83 1.92
CA LEU A 119 16.19 11.23 1.83
C LEU A 119 16.89 11.89 0.65
N VAL A 120 16.12 12.55 -0.19
CA VAL A 120 16.60 13.25 -1.37
C VAL A 120 16.20 14.71 -1.28
N GLU A 121 17.07 15.60 -1.74
CA GLU A 121 16.73 17.01 -1.86
C GLU A 121 15.49 17.14 -2.75
N GLY A 122 14.40 17.66 -2.17
CA GLY A 122 13.09 17.66 -2.78
C GLY A 122 12.61 19.06 -3.14
N VAL A 123 11.70 19.12 -4.11
CA VAL A 123 10.99 20.34 -4.49
C VAL A 123 9.72 20.46 -3.67
#